data_386f8fea27168e24d2d9a690c9e7ba08
#
_entry.id   386f8fea27168e24d2d9a690c9e7ba08
#
_cell.length_a   1.000
_cell.length_b   1.000
_cell.length_c   1.000
_cell.angle_alpha   90.00
_cell.angle_beta   90.00
_cell.angle_gamma   90.00
#
_symmetry.space_group_name_H-M   'P 1'
#
loop_
_entity.id
_entity.type
_entity.pdbx_description
1 polymer ?
#
loop_
_entity_poly.entity_id
_entity_poly.type
_entity_poly.pdbx_seq_one_letter_code
_entity_poly.pdbx_strand_id
1 'polypeptide(L)'
;MRYIFCFLFSLFLAGANAQIKPEFFPEDATEEGIAVRCFCKPGVKNKSRSKGLKLEYSYLSGGDFLAEDTIFQQPFSSLKSIQQFEVDMKAPIINKKGFKFLIGYKYFSEKYSINTAGADYNETFRQLGKGTLKSSSVSVFLTKPLDERRYTAFRLRYSANGNYSGIINFDQQYAIYKLLGMYAIKKSEDFEWGFGLNFVKSFRRTNILPFLLFNKNFNNRWGLESALPGYVFGRLNANQGNILLFGVEYNSQSYRMGIKDTPTGDLDFALNHSEILFSVELEHQFAKWIWASVKSGYQLNFSTDFEEKSANTTSFNAEPTSPFFFRVGLFVSPPDLD
;
A
#
# COMPACT_ATOMS: atom_id res chain seq x y z
N MET A 1 12.10 28.93 0.02
CA MET A 1 11.13 27.84 -0.23
C MET A 1 10.11 28.12 -1.34
N ARG A 2 9.60 29.36 -1.48
CA ARG A 2 8.63 29.73 -2.55
C ARG A 2 9.14 29.49 -3.98
N TYR A 3 10.41 29.74 -4.25
CA TYR A 3 11.01 29.62 -5.60
C TYR A 3 11.32 28.18 -6.02
N ILE A 4 11.56 27.26 -5.08
CA ILE A 4 11.79 25.84 -5.37
C ILE A 4 10.48 25.18 -5.85
N PHE A 5 9.36 25.57 -5.29
CA PHE A 5 8.06 25.04 -5.69
C PHE A 5 7.64 25.51 -7.10
N CYS A 6 7.95 26.77 -7.46
CA CYS A 6 7.72 27.28 -8.81
C CYS A 6 8.64 26.64 -9.85
N PHE A 7 9.89 26.32 -9.46
CA PHE A 7 10.85 25.65 -10.36
C PHE A 7 10.50 24.20 -10.64
N LEU A 8 10.03 23.48 -9.64
CA LEU A 8 9.52 22.11 -9.81
C LEU A 8 8.23 22.09 -10.65
N PHE A 9 7.36 23.08 -10.49
CA PHE A 9 6.13 23.18 -11.28
C PHE A 9 6.40 23.58 -12.75
N SER A 10 7.41 24.41 -13.00
CA SER A 10 7.81 24.79 -14.37
C SER A 10 8.53 23.66 -15.12
N LEU A 11 9.26 22.77 -14.42
CA LEU A 11 9.82 21.56 -15.01
C LEU A 11 8.73 20.55 -15.43
N PHE A 12 7.60 20.51 -14.73
CA PHE A 12 6.44 19.70 -15.12
C PHE A 12 5.75 20.25 -16.38
N LEU A 13 5.73 21.57 -16.56
CA LEU A 13 5.09 22.20 -17.71
C LEU A 13 5.96 22.15 -18.99
N ALA A 14 7.29 22.16 -18.86
CA ALA A 14 8.20 22.06 -20.00
C ALA A 14 8.23 20.65 -20.62
N GLY A 15 7.87 19.60 -19.84
CA GLY A 15 7.77 18.24 -20.33
C GLY A 15 6.47 17.88 -21.05
N ALA A 16 5.47 18.77 -21.02
CA ALA A 16 4.13 18.49 -21.57
C ALA A 16 4.07 18.46 -23.11
N ASN A 17 5.09 18.97 -23.82
CA ASN A 17 5.15 18.93 -25.27
C ASN A 17 5.84 17.68 -25.84
N ALA A 18 6.39 16.81 -25.01
CA ALA A 18 7.00 15.54 -25.40
C ALA A 18 6.09 14.33 -25.12
N GLN A 19 4.80 14.56 -24.90
CA GLN A 19 3.82 13.48 -24.94
C GLN A 19 3.55 13.09 -26.40
N ILE A 20 4.50 12.39 -27.01
CA ILE A 20 4.15 11.31 -27.92
C ILE A 20 3.08 10.52 -27.18
N LYS A 21 1.83 10.59 -27.68
CA LYS A 21 0.69 9.76 -27.29
C LYS A 21 1.27 8.43 -26.86
N PRO A 22 1.19 7.99 -25.61
CA PRO A 22 1.65 6.65 -25.32
C PRO A 22 0.78 5.78 -26.20
N GLU A 23 1.37 5.09 -27.17
CA GLU A 23 0.72 4.07 -27.97
C GLU A 23 0.37 2.92 -27.03
N PHE A 24 -0.65 3.15 -26.22
CA PHE A 24 -1.21 2.12 -25.36
C PHE A 24 -1.97 1.09 -26.19
N PHE A 25 -2.40 1.49 -27.40
CA PHE A 25 -3.02 0.60 -28.41
C PHE A 25 -2.72 1.17 -29.79
N PRO A 26 -2.30 0.34 -30.74
CA PRO A 26 -2.31 0.73 -32.14
C PRO A 26 -3.78 0.91 -32.56
N GLU A 27 -4.17 2.11 -32.96
CA GLU A 27 -5.45 2.39 -33.63
C GLU A 27 -5.49 1.83 -35.06
N ASP A 28 -4.43 1.16 -35.52
CA ASP A 28 -4.29 0.65 -36.87
C ASP A 28 -4.37 -0.86 -36.91
N ALA A 29 -5.55 -1.39 -36.62
CA ALA A 29 -5.91 -2.74 -37.01
C ALA A 29 -7.23 -2.74 -37.78
N THR A 30 -7.31 -1.88 -38.79
CA THR A 30 -8.25 -2.07 -39.90
C THR A 30 -7.52 -2.81 -40.99
N GLU A 31 -7.18 -4.08 -40.74
CA GLU A 31 -7.03 -5.09 -41.77
C GLU A 31 -7.87 -6.30 -41.35
N GLU A 32 -8.72 -6.71 -42.27
CA GLU A 32 -9.58 -7.91 -42.21
C GLU A 32 -8.76 -9.18 -42.05
N GLY A 33 -8.25 -9.39 -40.87
CA GLY A 33 -7.65 -10.62 -40.40
C GLY A 33 -8.18 -10.87 -39.01
N ILE A 34 -8.61 -12.07 -38.71
CA ILE A 34 -9.06 -12.54 -37.42
C ILE A 34 -8.23 -11.88 -36.35
N ALA A 35 -8.81 -10.87 -35.65
CA ALA A 35 -8.14 -10.13 -34.59
C ALA A 35 -7.82 -11.12 -33.49
N VAL A 36 -6.60 -11.60 -33.44
CA VAL A 36 -6.09 -12.41 -32.34
C VAL A 36 -6.08 -11.50 -31.12
N ARG A 37 -7.11 -11.61 -30.28
CA ARG A 37 -7.22 -10.83 -29.04
C ARG A 37 -6.10 -11.25 -28.12
N CYS A 38 -5.09 -10.40 -28.01
CA CYS A 38 -3.98 -10.64 -27.11
C CYS A 38 -4.42 -10.42 -25.67
N PHE A 39 -4.62 -11.48 -24.90
CA PHE A 39 -4.91 -11.45 -23.47
C PHE A 39 -3.67 -11.17 -22.59
N CYS A 40 -2.59 -10.72 -23.16
CA CYS A 40 -1.31 -10.52 -22.46
C CYS A 40 -1.28 -9.33 -21.48
N LYS A 41 -2.34 -8.52 -21.39
CA LYS A 41 -2.45 -7.42 -20.43
C LYS A 41 -2.96 -7.96 -19.08
N PRO A 42 -2.23 -7.77 -17.95
CA PRO A 42 -2.71 -8.15 -16.64
C PRO A 42 -4.02 -7.47 -16.26
N GLY A 43 -4.86 -8.18 -15.51
CA GLY A 43 -6.17 -7.70 -15.07
C GLY A 43 -7.31 -8.11 -16.02
N VAL A 44 -8.53 -8.04 -15.50
CA VAL A 44 -9.77 -8.21 -16.24
C VAL A 44 -10.27 -6.86 -16.76
N LYS A 45 -11.16 -6.86 -17.77
CA LYS A 45 -11.81 -5.63 -18.21
C LYS A 45 -12.63 -5.02 -17.08
N ASN A 46 -12.87 -3.71 -17.12
CA ASN A 46 -13.64 -2.98 -16.11
C ASN A 46 -13.12 -3.14 -14.67
N LYS A 47 -11.87 -3.55 -14.48
CA LYS A 47 -11.22 -3.61 -13.16
C LYS A 47 -11.12 -2.20 -12.55
N SER A 48 -10.99 -2.13 -11.21
CA SER A 48 -10.67 -0.89 -10.49
C SER A 48 -9.48 -0.16 -11.11
N ARG A 49 -9.49 1.17 -11.06
CA ARG A 49 -8.54 2.00 -11.79
C ARG A 49 -7.11 1.82 -11.32
N SER A 50 -6.18 1.79 -12.26
CA SER A 50 -4.76 1.81 -11.93
C SER A 50 -4.36 3.18 -11.41
N LYS A 51 -3.69 3.24 -10.25
CA LYS A 51 -3.29 4.49 -9.59
C LYS A 51 -1.82 4.77 -9.92
N GLY A 52 -1.57 5.72 -10.83
CA GLY A 52 -0.22 6.14 -11.22
C GLY A 52 0.41 7.06 -10.18
N LEU A 53 -0.34 8.07 -9.74
CA LEU A 53 -0.03 8.91 -8.58
C LEU A 53 -1.23 8.86 -7.65
N LYS A 54 -1.01 8.59 -6.38
CA LYS A 54 -2.04 8.60 -5.33
C LYS A 54 -1.56 9.42 -4.14
N LEU A 55 -2.44 10.29 -3.65
CA LEU A 55 -2.31 11.02 -2.39
C LEU A 55 -3.47 10.62 -1.51
N GLU A 56 -3.22 10.23 -0.28
CA GLU A 56 -4.25 9.73 0.62
C GLU A 56 -4.00 10.19 2.04
N TYR A 57 -5.05 10.60 2.70
CA TYR A 57 -5.07 10.92 4.13
C TYR A 57 -6.09 10.06 4.83
N SER A 58 -5.71 9.47 5.96
CA SER A 58 -6.57 8.64 6.78
C SER A 58 -6.63 9.15 8.20
N TYR A 59 -7.81 9.06 8.78
CA TYR A 59 -8.06 9.30 10.18
C TYR A 59 -8.68 8.04 10.79
N LEU A 60 -8.08 7.55 11.86
CA LEU A 60 -8.58 6.42 12.63
C LEU A 60 -9.01 6.96 14.01
N SER A 61 -10.21 6.57 14.44
CA SER A 61 -10.70 6.93 15.76
C SER A 61 -9.81 6.33 16.85
N GLY A 62 -9.79 6.98 17.98
CA GLY A 62 -9.07 6.48 19.15
C GLY A 62 -9.77 5.30 19.82
N GLY A 63 -9.10 4.80 20.82
CA GLY A 63 -9.54 3.70 21.68
C GLY A 63 -8.52 3.46 22.79
N ASP A 64 -8.69 2.42 23.56
CA ASP A 64 -7.75 2.10 24.61
C ASP A 64 -6.63 1.20 24.06
N PHE A 65 -5.39 1.44 24.49
CA PHE A 65 -4.30 0.51 24.34
C PHE A 65 -4.28 -0.40 25.56
N LEU A 66 -4.65 -1.63 25.39
CA LEU A 66 -4.48 -2.67 26.41
C LEU A 66 -3.08 -3.24 26.24
N ALA A 67 -2.17 -2.96 27.14
CA ALA A 67 -0.87 -3.60 27.20
C ALA A 67 -0.88 -4.64 28.32
N GLU A 68 -0.81 -5.89 27.96
CA GLU A 68 -0.48 -6.97 28.91
C GLU A 68 1.05 -6.98 29.09
N ASP A 69 1.54 -6.20 30.04
CA ASP A 69 2.94 -6.18 30.39
C ASP A 69 3.15 -6.82 31.78
N THR A 70 3.93 -7.89 31.80
CA THR A 70 4.34 -8.55 33.04
C THR A 70 5.48 -7.81 33.77
N ILE A 71 6.16 -6.89 33.08
CA ILE A 71 7.32 -6.15 33.61
C ILE A 71 6.92 -4.79 34.19
N PHE A 72 5.98 -4.10 33.55
CA PHE A 72 5.52 -2.78 33.96
C PHE A 72 4.05 -2.83 34.33
N GLN A 73 3.66 -3.27 35.48
CA GLN A 73 2.31 -3.46 36.02
C GLN A 73 1.29 -2.32 35.78
N GLN A 74 1.38 -1.62 34.65
CA GLN A 74 0.53 -0.48 34.31
C GLN A 74 -0.19 -0.65 32.99
N PRO A 75 -1.51 -0.69 33.04
CA PRO A 75 -2.29 -1.28 31.95
C PRO A 75 -2.72 -0.32 30.83
N PHE A 76 -2.63 1.00 30.92
CA PHE A 76 -3.43 1.82 30.00
C PHE A 76 -2.76 3.09 29.50
N SER A 77 -2.70 3.19 28.17
CA SER A 77 -2.64 4.47 27.49
C SER A 77 -3.87 4.60 26.59
N SER A 78 -4.63 5.68 26.68
CA SER A 78 -5.72 5.90 25.74
C SER A 78 -5.19 6.56 24.47
N LEU A 79 -5.51 5.95 23.34
CA LEU A 79 -5.23 6.48 22.02
C LEU A 79 -6.37 7.42 21.61
N LYS A 80 -6.07 8.68 21.31
CA LYS A 80 -7.08 9.64 20.82
C LYS A 80 -7.39 9.42 19.35
N SER A 81 -6.34 9.24 18.53
CA SER A 81 -6.47 9.03 17.10
C SER A 81 -5.15 8.58 16.47
N ILE A 82 -5.23 7.97 15.30
CA ILE A 82 -4.09 7.76 14.42
C ILE A 82 -4.36 8.53 13.12
N GLN A 83 -3.38 9.32 12.70
CA GLN A 83 -3.41 10.05 11.44
C GLN A 83 -2.38 9.46 10.50
N GLN A 84 -2.80 9.13 9.28
CA GLN A 84 -1.92 8.53 8.29
C GLN A 84 -1.92 9.38 7.02
N PHE A 85 -0.77 9.49 6.40
CA PHE A 85 -0.60 10.15 5.11
C PHE A 85 0.20 9.27 4.17
N GLU A 86 -0.28 9.11 2.95
CA GLU A 86 0.34 8.26 1.92
C GLU A 86 0.53 9.01 0.60
N VAL A 87 1.70 8.83 0.01
CA VAL A 87 1.99 9.19 -1.38
C VAL A 87 2.48 7.92 -2.08
N ASP A 88 1.82 7.49 -3.14
CA ASP A 88 2.24 6.34 -3.97
C ASP A 88 2.35 6.80 -5.43
N MET A 89 3.53 6.64 -5.99
CA MET A 89 3.84 7.03 -7.38
C MET A 89 4.36 5.82 -8.14
N LYS A 90 3.85 5.60 -9.34
CA LYS A 90 4.30 4.55 -10.26
C LYS A 90 4.44 5.11 -11.66
N ALA A 91 5.61 4.95 -12.24
CA ALA A 91 5.92 5.43 -13.58
C ALA A 91 6.36 4.25 -14.48
N PRO A 92 5.76 4.10 -15.66
CA PRO A 92 6.24 3.15 -16.64
C PRO A 92 7.51 3.69 -17.32
N ILE A 93 8.61 2.94 -17.21
CA ILE A 93 9.86 3.23 -17.90
C ILE A 93 9.90 2.53 -19.26
N ILE A 94 9.43 1.29 -19.30
CA ILE A 94 9.27 0.50 -20.52
C ILE A 94 7.86 -0.05 -20.55
N ASN A 95 7.14 0.26 -21.62
CA ASN A 95 5.77 -0.22 -21.81
C ASN A 95 5.61 -0.77 -23.23
N LYS A 96 6.17 -1.96 -23.47
CA LYS A 96 6.08 -2.67 -24.73
C LYS A 96 5.15 -3.89 -24.59
N LYS A 97 4.56 -4.36 -25.70
CA LYS A 97 3.69 -5.56 -25.70
C LYS A 97 4.34 -6.79 -25.05
N GLY A 98 5.63 -7.01 -25.30
CA GLY A 98 6.37 -8.17 -24.77
C GLY A 98 7.03 -7.97 -23.41
N PHE A 99 7.06 -6.75 -22.88
CA PHE A 99 7.76 -6.46 -21.63
C PHE A 99 7.32 -5.12 -21.05
N LYS A 100 7.01 -5.10 -19.75
CA LYS A 100 6.70 -3.89 -19.00
C LYS A 100 7.61 -3.77 -17.81
N PHE A 101 8.17 -2.57 -17.65
CA PHE A 101 9.02 -2.21 -16.53
C PHE A 101 8.53 -0.90 -15.94
N LEU A 102 8.16 -0.94 -14.63
CA LEU A 102 7.72 0.25 -13.90
C LEU A 102 8.61 0.43 -12.68
N ILE A 103 8.81 1.68 -12.30
CA ILE A 103 9.41 2.07 -11.03
C ILE A 103 8.33 2.72 -10.18
N GLY A 104 8.34 2.43 -8.90
CA GLY A 104 7.44 3.03 -7.93
C GLY A 104 8.18 3.59 -6.74
N TYR A 105 7.66 4.69 -6.22
CA TYR A 105 8.04 5.26 -4.93
C TYR A 105 6.80 5.39 -4.07
N LYS A 106 6.87 4.93 -2.82
CA LYS A 106 5.79 5.08 -1.87
C LYS A 106 6.34 5.63 -0.56
N TYR A 107 5.74 6.71 -0.09
CA TYR A 107 5.93 7.27 1.23
C TYR A 107 4.66 7.09 2.03
N PHE A 108 4.80 6.63 3.26
CA PHE A 108 3.73 6.50 4.22
C PHE A 108 4.19 7.02 5.56
N SER A 109 3.34 7.75 6.25
CA SER A 109 3.61 8.23 7.60
C SER A 109 2.40 8.04 8.50
N GLU A 110 2.67 7.72 9.76
CA GLU A 110 1.67 7.41 10.76
C GLU A 110 2.02 8.13 12.05
N LYS A 111 1.07 8.91 12.56
CA LYS A 111 1.20 9.68 13.79
C LYS A 111 0.14 9.26 14.79
N TYR A 112 0.59 8.86 15.95
CA TYR A 112 -0.25 8.47 17.08
C TYR A 112 -0.49 9.66 17.99
N SER A 113 -1.75 9.95 18.31
CA SER A 113 -2.15 10.92 19.32
C SER A 113 -2.55 10.18 20.58
N ILE A 114 -1.65 10.14 21.57
CA ILE A 114 -1.82 9.39 22.81
C ILE A 114 -2.17 10.37 23.94
N ASN A 115 -3.07 9.97 24.84
CA ASN A 115 -3.40 10.77 26.01
C ASN A 115 -2.33 10.59 27.08
N THR A 116 -1.72 11.71 27.51
CA THR A 116 -0.59 11.73 28.44
C THR A 116 -0.98 12.09 29.86
N ALA A 117 -2.28 12.07 30.20
CA ALA A 117 -2.76 12.41 31.50
C ALA A 117 -2.60 11.23 32.47
N GLY A 118 -1.51 11.23 33.26
CA GLY A 118 -1.22 10.22 34.29
C GLY A 118 0.28 10.15 34.59
N ALA A 119 0.66 9.88 35.82
CA ALA A 119 2.06 9.85 36.25
C ALA A 119 2.83 8.60 35.78
N ASP A 120 2.13 7.59 35.34
CA ASP A 120 2.66 6.25 35.15
C ASP A 120 2.66 5.85 33.67
N TYR A 121 3.60 6.40 32.94
CA TYR A 121 3.65 6.40 31.51
C TYR A 121 4.79 5.54 30.99
N ASN A 122 4.46 4.53 30.17
CA ASN A 122 5.47 3.74 29.47
C ASN A 122 6.22 4.63 28.47
N GLU A 123 7.55 4.69 28.57
CA GLU A 123 8.41 5.51 27.73
C GLU A 123 8.22 5.18 26.22
N THR A 124 7.96 3.92 25.89
CA THR A 124 7.70 3.47 24.51
C THR A 124 6.48 4.14 23.92
N PHE A 125 5.35 4.21 24.67
CA PHE A 125 4.15 4.90 24.22
C PHE A 125 4.34 6.43 24.19
N ARG A 126 5.13 6.98 25.11
CA ARG A 126 5.47 8.40 25.09
C ARG A 126 6.24 8.76 23.82
N GLN A 127 7.20 7.95 23.40
CA GLN A 127 7.96 8.16 22.19
C GLN A 127 7.12 7.92 20.92
N LEU A 128 6.25 6.93 20.94
CA LEU A 128 5.27 6.70 19.86
C LEU A 128 4.36 7.93 19.68
N GLY A 129 3.90 8.53 20.77
CA GLY A 129 3.06 9.74 20.74
C GLY A 129 3.80 11.02 20.32
N LYS A 130 5.11 11.12 20.57
CA LYS A 130 5.94 12.27 20.18
C LYS A 130 6.44 12.16 18.74
N GLY A 131 6.65 10.94 18.26
CA GLY A 131 7.24 10.65 16.97
C GLY A 131 6.22 10.50 15.85
N THR A 132 6.75 10.23 14.67
CA THR A 132 5.99 9.80 13.49
C THR A 132 6.69 8.58 12.92
N LEU A 133 5.97 7.49 12.80
CA LEU A 133 6.46 6.33 12.11
C LEU A 133 6.36 6.56 10.60
N LYS A 134 7.40 6.20 9.88
CA LYS A 134 7.52 6.44 8.44
C LYS A 134 7.92 5.18 7.73
N SER A 135 7.45 5.06 6.50
CA SER A 135 7.88 4.03 5.55
C SER A 135 8.14 4.69 4.21
N SER A 136 9.40 4.69 3.78
CA SER A 136 9.79 5.10 2.43
C SER A 136 10.21 3.90 1.64
N SER A 137 9.60 3.67 0.48
CA SER A 137 9.91 2.49 -0.31
C SER A 137 10.10 2.80 -1.79
N VAL A 138 11.09 2.12 -2.39
CA VAL A 138 11.29 2.07 -3.83
C VAL A 138 10.94 0.67 -4.32
N SER A 139 10.22 0.59 -5.43
CA SER A 139 9.79 -0.67 -6.01
C SER A 139 10.10 -0.73 -7.48
N VAL A 140 10.43 -1.91 -7.94
CA VAL A 140 10.58 -2.27 -9.35
C VAL A 140 9.53 -3.31 -9.68
N PHE A 141 8.80 -3.11 -10.77
CA PHE A 141 7.79 -4.03 -11.27
C PHE A 141 8.17 -4.47 -12.68
N LEU A 142 8.19 -5.77 -12.89
CA LEU A 142 8.46 -6.40 -14.16
C LEU A 142 7.26 -7.26 -14.54
N THR A 143 6.78 -7.12 -15.76
CA THR A 143 5.74 -8.01 -16.30
C THR A 143 6.16 -8.48 -17.67
N LYS A 144 6.16 -9.80 -17.86
CA LYS A 144 6.51 -10.43 -19.13
C LYS A 144 5.39 -11.38 -19.56
N PRO A 145 4.66 -11.09 -20.64
CA PRO A 145 3.81 -12.06 -21.30
C PRO A 145 4.65 -13.24 -21.77
N LEU A 146 4.16 -14.45 -21.59
CA LEU A 146 4.75 -15.68 -22.07
C LEU A 146 4.09 -16.11 -23.39
N ASP A 147 2.78 -15.91 -23.44
CA ASP A 147 1.94 -16.12 -24.62
C ASP A 147 0.66 -15.25 -24.51
N GLU A 148 -0.34 -15.48 -25.33
CA GLU A 148 -1.58 -14.72 -25.38
C GLU A 148 -2.41 -14.79 -24.10
N ARG A 149 -2.20 -15.80 -23.25
CA ARG A 149 -3.00 -16.07 -22.05
C ARG A 149 -2.19 -16.11 -20.77
N ARG A 150 -0.87 -16.25 -20.84
CA ARG A 150 -0.02 -16.47 -19.68
C ARG A 150 1.02 -15.37 -19.54
N TYR A 151 1.26 -14.94 -18.33
CA TYR A 151 2.31 -13.98 -18.04
C TYR A 151 2.96 -14.24 -16.68
N THR A 152 4.16 -13.71 -16.52
CA THR A 152 4.86 -13.63 -15.23
C THR A 152 4.95 -12.18 -14.77
N ALA A 153 4.88 -11.98 -13.47
CA ALA A 153 5.10 -10.67 -12.87
C ALA A 153 6.01 -10.80 -11.66
N PHE A 154 6.92 -9.83 -11.52
CA PHE A 154 7.84 -9.73 -10.41
C PHE A 154 7.76 -8.34 -9.81
N ARG A 155 7.88 -8.24 -8.50
CA ARG A 155 8.03 -6.98 -7.77
C ARG A 155 9.14 -7.12 -6.76
N LEU A 156 10.16 -6.29 -6.89
CA LEU A 156 11.18 -6.08 -5.88
C LEU A 156 10.90 -4.76 -5.17
N ARG A 157 10.92 -4.76 -3.84
CA ARG A 157 10.75 -3.56 -3.04
C ARG A 157 11.79 -3.49 -1.95
N TYR A 158 12.43 -2.35 -1.84
CA TYR A 158 13.18 -1.89 -0.68
C TYR A 158 12.32 -0.89 0.10
N SER A 159 12.27 -1.01 1.41
CA SER A 159 11.61 -0.03 2.27
C SER A 159 12.49 0.28 3.47
N ALA A 160 12.53 1.54 3.88
CA ALA A 160 13.04 1.95 5.17
C ALA A 160 11.86 2.30 6.08
N ASN A 161 11.68 1.57 7.18
CA ASN A 161 10.53 1.70 8.07
C ASN A 161 10.99 2.01 9.49
N GLY A 162 10.54 3.13 10.07
CA GLY A 162 10.87 3.50 11.44
C GLY A 162 10.62 4.98 11.78
N ASN A 163 11.16 5.40 12.91
CA ASN A 163 11.06 6.76 13.43
C ASN A 163 12.23 7.68 13.00
N TYR A 164 12.87 7.37 11.87
CA TYR A 164 14.00 8.15 11.35
C TYR A 164 13.62 9.59 10.97
N SER A 165 14.61 10.48 10.92
CA SER A 165 14.45 11.86 10.45
C SER A 165 14.42 11.95 8.92
N GLY A 166 13.72 12.94 8.37
CA GLY A 166 13.60 13.14 6.93
C GLY A 166 12.51 12.27 6.27
N ILE A 167 12.48 12.29 4.94
CA ILE A 167 11.48 11.58 4.11
C ILE A 167 12.06 10.25 3.59
N ILE A 168 13.35 10.23 3.26
CA ILE A 168 14.04 9.07 2.70
C ILE A 168 15.18 8.67 3.64
N ASN A 169 15.32 7.37 3.87
CA ASN A 169 16.43 6.81 4.62
C ASN A 169 16.91 5.53 3.93
N PHE A 170 18.23 5.37 3.81
CA PHE A 170 18.86 4.17 3.24
C PHE A 170 19.66 3.38 4.28
N ASP A 171 19.55 3.73 5.55
CA ASP A 171 20.24 2.99 6.61
C ASP A 171 19.67 1.57 6.72
N GLN A 172 20.56 0.59 6.66
CA GLN A 172 20.19 -0.83 6.70
C GLN A 172 19.46 -1.23 7.98
N GLN A 173 19.63 -0.48 9.05
CA GLN A 173 18.91 -0.73 10.30
C GLN A 173 17.37 -0.61 10.14
N TYR A 174 16.88 0.20 9.20
CA TYR A 174 15.46 0.38 8.89
C TYR A 174 14.99 -0.45 7.69
N ALA A 175 15.88 -1.24 7.09
CA ALA A 175 15.64 -1.89 5.82
C ALA A 175 14.70 -3.09 5.91
N ILE A 176 13.72 -3.13 4.99
CA ILE A 176 12.85 -4.27 4.73
C ILE A 176 12.91 -4.58 3.23
N TYR A 177 13.16 -5.82 2.89
CA TYR A 177 13.20 -6.30 1.52
C TYR A 177 11.99 -7.18 1.24
N LYS A 178 11.29 -6.93 0.13
CA LYS A 178 10.17 -7.75 -0.31
C LYS A 178 10.35 -8.14 -1.77
N LEU A 179 10.19 -9.42 -2.07
CA LEU A 179 10.21 -9.96 -3.41
C LEU A 179 8.93 -10.76 -3.65
N LEU A 180 8.16 -10.37 -4.66
CA LEU A 180 7.01 -11.12 -5.14
C LEU A 180 7.31 -11.65 -6.54
N GLY A 181 7.14 -12.94 -6.76
CA GLY A 181 7.13 -13.57 -8.07
C GLY A 181 5.83 -14.32 -8.29
N MET A 182 5.18 -14.14 -9.43
CA MET A 182 3.93 -14.81 -9.75
C MET A 182 3.85 -15.24 -11.21
N TYR A 183 3.08 -16.31 -11.43
CA TYR A 183 2.63 -16.78 -12.73
C TYR A 183 1.12 -16.66 -12.79
N ALA A 184 0.59 -16.12 -13.88
CA ALA A 184 -0.84 -15.87 -14.02
C ALA A 184 -1.34 -16.33 -15.39
N ILE A 185 -2.61 -16.76 -15.40
CA ILE A 185 -3.34 -17.24 -16.57
C ILE A 185 -4.60 -16.41 -16.72
N LYS A 186 -4.75 -15.76 -17.86
CA LYS A 186 -5.93 -15.04 -18.26
C LYS A 186 -6.76 -15.92 -19.19
N LYS A 187 -7.83 -16.51 -18.65
CA LYS A 187 -8.70 -17.41 -19.42
C LYS A 187 -9.61 -16.67 -20.40
N SER A 188 -10.00 -15.43 -20.05
CA SER A 188 -10.81 -14.54 -20.86
C SER A 188 -10.59 -13.09 -20.48
N GLU A 189 -11.24 -12.12 -21.10
CA GLU A 189 -11.24 -10.73 -20.67
C GLU A 189 -11.89 -10.54 -19.29
N ASP A 190 -12.73 -11.47 -18.87
CA ASP A 190 -13.49 -11.44 -17.62
C ASP A 190 -12.94 -12.33 -16.52
N PHE A 191 -11.90 -13.15 -16.81
CA PHE A 191 -11.38 -14.09 -15.82
C PHE A 191 -9.87 -14.27 -15.89
N GLU A 192 -9.23 -14.00 -14.78
CA GLU A 192 -7.81 -14.16 -14.55
C GLU A 192 -7.54 -14.80 -13.21
N TRP A 193 -6.58 -15.70 -13.15
CA TRP A 193 -6.08 -16.25 -11.91
C TRP A 193 -4.57 -16.47 -11.99
N GLY A 194 -3.92 -16.52 -10.84
CA GLY A 194 -2.48 -16.75 -10.81
C GLY A 194 -2.02 -17.13 -9.40
N PHE A 195 -0.82 -17.65 -9.32
CA PHE A 195 -0.20 -18.03 -8.07
C PHE A 195 1.27 -17.58 -8.05
N GLY A 196 1.81 -17.47 -6.85
CA GLY A 196 3.18 -17.03 -6.67
C GLY A 196 3.65 -17.14 -5.23
N LEU A 197 4.81 -16.55 -4.98
CA LEU A 197 5.43 -16.49 -3.67
C LEU A 197 5.81 -15.06 -3.36
N ASN A 198 5.57 -14.67 -2.12
CA ASN A 198 5.98 -13.39 -1.55
C ASN A 198 7.03 -13.66 -0.46
N PHE A 199 8.26 -13.26 -0.72
CA PHE A 199 9.36 -13.31 0.23
C PHE A 199 9.49 -11.94 0.91
N VAL A 200 9.58 -11.94 2.24
CA VAL A 200 9.75 -10.72 3.05
C VAL A 200 10.87 -10.94 4.03
N LYS A 201 11.90 -10.10 3.98
CA LYS A 201 12.95 -10.03 4.99
C LYS A 201 12.81 -8.70 5.73
N SER A 202 12.34 -8.75 6.96
CA SER A 202 12.28 -7.62 7.89
C SER A 202 13.45 -7.64 8.88
N PHE A 203 13.43 -6.78 9.89
CA PHE A 203 14.53 -6.60 10.85
C PHE A 203 14.98 -7.89 11.53
N ARG A 204 14.04 -8.81 11.84
CA ARG A 204 14.30 -10.04 12.57
C ARG A 204 13.71 -11.28 11.91
N ARG A 205 12.68 -11.11 11.07
CA ARG A 205 11.90 -12.22 10.53
C ARG A 205 12.07 -12.32 9.04
N THR A 206 12.22 -13.54 8.57
CA THR A 206 12.15 -13.87 7.15
C THR A 206 10.95 -14.75 6.92
N ASN A 207 10.04 -14.32 6.06
CA ASN A 207 8.80 -15.01 5.79
C ASN A 207 8.66 -15.29 4.30
N ILE A 208 8.14 -16.46 3.97
CA ILE A 208 7.71 -16.83 2.63
C ILE A 208 6.23 -17.15 2.70
N LEU A 209 5.43 -16.41 1.94
CA LEU A 209 3.98 -16.57 1.94
C LEU A 209 3.51 -16.91 0.53
N PRO A 210 2.60 -17.87 0.38
CA PRO A 210 1.95 -18.11 -0.90
C PRO A 210 1.13 -16.87 -1.31
N PHE A 211 1.05 -16.65 -2.60
CA PHE A 211 0.28 -15.56 -3.22
C PHE A 211 -0.69 -16.15 -4.23
N LEU A 212 -1.95 -15.73 -4.17
CA LEU A 212 -2.99 -16.14 -5.10
C LEU A 212 -3.71 -14.92 -5.66
N LEU A 213 -3.71 -14.79 -6.98
CA LEU A 213 -4.45 -13.79 -7.73
C LEU A 213 -5.74 -14.42 -8.26
N PHE A 214 -6.86 -13.74 -8.09
CA PHE A 214 -8.13 -14.17 -8.67
C PHE A 214 -9.00 -12.95 -8.98
N ASN A 215 -9.23 -12.69 -10.26
CA ASN A 215 -10.07 -11.60 -10.74
C ASN A 215 -11.14 -12.17 -11.67
N LYS A 216 -12.41 -11.81 -11.42
CA LYS A 216 -13.52 -12.29 -12.21
C LYS A 216 -14.59 -11.20 -12.35
N ASN A 217 -15.04 -10.94 -13.58
CA ASN A 217 -16.26 -10.22 -13.83
C ASN A 217 -17.43 -11.20 -13.91
N PHE A 218 -18.50 -10.90 -13.21
CA PHE A 218 -19.76 -11.64 -13.31
C PHE A 218 -20.62 -11.06 -14.45
N ASN A 219 -20.50 -9.75 -14.67
CA ASN A 219 -21.13 -9.00 -15.75
C ASN A 219 -20.37 -7.66 -15.94
N ASN A 220 -20.91 -6.75 -16.77
CA ASN A 220 -20.28 -5.46 -17.04
C ASN A 220 -20.20 -4.52 -15.81
N ARG A 221 -21.00 -4.75 -14.78
CA ARG A 221 -21.05 -3.92 -13.56
C ARG A 221 -20.36 -4.59 -12.38
N TRP A 222 -20.59 -5.87 -12.16
CA TRP A 222 -20.14 -6.59 -10.98
C TRP A 222 -18.89 -7.41 -11.26
N GLY A 223 -17.95 -7.35 -10.36
CA GLY A 223 -16.72 -8.15 -10.39
C GLY A 223 -16.18 -8.45 -9.01
N LEU A 224 -15.26 -9.39 -8.96
CA LEU A 224 -14.45 -9.75 -7.80
C LEU A 224 -12.98 -9.51 -8.15
N GLU A 225 -12.27 -8.85 -7.25
CA GLU A 225 -10.84 -8.60 -7.35
C GLU A 225 -10.16 -9.11 -6.09
N SER A 226 -9.21 -10.01 -6.24
CA SER A 226 -8.47 -10.50 -5.09
C SER A 226 -7.00 -10.75 -5.37
N ALA A 227 -6.19 -10.52 -4.35
CA ALA A 227 -4.77 -10.80 -4.31
C ALA A 227 -4.41 -11.29 -2.90
N LEU A 228 -4.66 -12.56 -2.65
CA LEU A 228 -4.49 -13.16 -1.33
C LEU A 228 -3.01 -13.34 -0.97
N PRO A 229 -2.64 -13.13 0.31
CA PRO A 229 -3.49 -12.80 1.45
C PRO A 229 -3.84 -11.31 1.57
N GLY A 230 -3.46 -10.44 0.64
CA GLY A 230 -3.55 -8.99 0.78
C GLY A 230 -4.98 -8.45 0.78
N TYR A 231 -5.85 -8.85 -0.15
CA TYR A 231 -7.21 -8.32 -0.20
C TYR A 231 -8.18 -9.18 -1.00
N VAL A 232 -9.47 -8.96 -0.73
CA VAL A 232 -10.61 -9.43 -1.53
C VAL A 232 -11.64 -8.31 -1.60
N PHE A 233 -11.97 -7.85 -2.82
CA PHE A 233 -12.96 -6.81 -3.05
C PHE A 233 -14.05 -7.26 -4.02
N GLY A 234 -15.30 -7.08 -3.62
CA GLY A 234 -16.41 -6.96 -4.55
C GLY A 234 -16.37 -5.57 -5.20
N ARG A 235 -16.60 -5.50 -6.49
CA ARG A 235 -16.62 -4.28 -7.27
C ARG A 235 -17.97 -4.09 -7.94
N LEU A 236 -18.50 -2.86 -7.87
CA LEU A 236 -19.64 -2.40 -8.62
C LEU A 236 -19.25 -1.16 -9.44
N ASN A 237 -19.24 -1.28 -10.75
CA ASN A 237 -19.15 -0.15 -11.67
C ASN A 237 -20.56 0.45 -11.82
N ALA A 238 -20.88 1.47 -11.03
CA ALA A 238 -22.20 2.11 -11.08
C ALA A 238 -22.40 2.83 -12.43
N ASN A 239 -21.36 3.48 -12.92
CA ASN A 239 -21.24 4.06 -14.26
C ASN A 239 -19.74 4.21 -14.62
N GLN A 240 -19.44 4.85 -15.76
CA GLN A 240 -18.06 5.04 -16.23
C GLN A 240 -17.17 5.86 -15.26
N GLY A 241 -17.78 6.78 -14.50
CA GLY A 241 -17.08 7.65 -13.57
C GLY A 241 -17.22 7.27 -12.09
N ASN A 242 -17.96 6.21 -11.74
CA ASN A 242 -18.20 5.82 -10.35
C ASN A 242 -18.00 4.33 -10.14
N ILE A 243 -17.08 3.98 -9.25
CA ILE A 243 -16.76 2.61 -8.87
C ILE A 243 -16.93 2.47 -7.36
N LEU A 244 -17.70 1.49 -6.93
CA LEU A 244 -17.83 1.11 -5.53
C LEU A 244 -17.07 -0.20 -5.30
N LEU A 245 -16.18 -0.18 -4.31
CA LEU A 245 -15.44 -1.34 -3.84
C LEU A 245 -15.88 -1.65 -2.41
N PHE A 246 -16.04 -2.91 -2.07
CA PHE A 246 -16.35 -3.35 -0.72
C PHE A 246 -15.65 -4.67 -0.45
N GLY A 247 -15.07 -4.80 0.72
CA GLY A 247 -14.32 -6.03 1.01
C GLY A 247 -13.40 -5.92 2.20
N VAL A 248 -12.37 -6.76 2.15
CA VAL A 248 -11.43 -7.00 3.23
C VAL A 248 -10.00 -6.84 2.73
N GLU A 249 -9.18 -6.16 3.52
CA GLU A 249 -7.73 -6.03 3.30
C GLU A 249 -6.98 -6.52 4.53
N TYR A 250 -5.88 -7.20 4.30
CA TYR A 250 -4.90 -7.54 5.33
C TYR A 250 -3.66 -6.67 5.14
N ASN A 251 -3.28 -5.93 6.17
CA ASN A 251 -2.06 -5.14 6.21
C ASN A 251 -1.15 -5.66 7.31
N SER A 252 0.14 -5.70 7.04
CA SER A 252 1.17 -5.98 8.05
C SER A 252 2.36 -5.08 7.81
N GLN A 253 2.75 -4.36 8.87
CA GLN A 253 3.86 -3.43 8.86
C GLN A 253 4.78 -3.68 10.04
N SER A 254 6.07 -3.44 9.82
CA SER A 254 7.08 -3.48 10.87
C SER A 254 7.84 -2.16 10.83
N TYR A 255 8.06 -1.57 12.01
CA TYR A 255 8.81 -0.34 12.17
C TYR A 255 9.93 -0.54 13.19
N ARG A 256 11.07 0.04 12.95
CA ARG A 256 12.11 0.14 13.94
C ARG A 256 12.02 1.48 14.66
N MET A 257 12.02 1.43 15.98
CA MET A 257 11.95 2.59 16.85
C MET A 257 13.20 2.64 17.71
N GLY A 258 14.07 3.64 17.47
CA GLY A 258 15.15 3.99 18.38
C GLY A 258 14.66 4.97 19.43
N ILE A 259 14.83 4.65 20.69
CA ILE A 259 14.51 5.52 21.84
C ILE A 259 15.84 5.85 22.51
N LYS A 260 16.20 7.15 22.49
CA LYS A 260 17.45 7.64 23.08
C LYS A 260 17.18 8.24 24.45
N ASP A 261 18.24 8.31 25.26
CA ASP A 261 18.23 9.01 26.55
C ASP A 261 17.20 8.47 27.56
N THR A 262 16.99 7.15 27.60
CA THR A 262 16.18 6.55 28.66
C THR A 262 17.03 6.33 29.93
N PRO A 263 16.42 6.24 31.12
CA PRO A 263 17.17 5.95 32.36
C PRO A 263 17.97 4.63 32.32
N THR A 264 17.56 3.70 31.43
CA THR A 264 18.20 2.40 31.24
C THR A 264 19.15 2.35 30.03
N GLY A 265 19.38 3.50 29.37
CA GLY A 265 20.17 3.60 28.12
C GLY A 265 19.32 3.68 26.87
N ASP A 266 19.96 3.63 25.72
CA ASP A 266 19.27 3.66 24.43
C ASP A 266 18.54 2.34 24.18
N LEU A 267 17.25 2.42 23.90
CA LEU A 267 16.41 1.27 23.61
C LEU A 267 16.11 1.19 22.11
N ASP A 268 16.06 -0.02 21.57
CA ASP A 268 15.81 -0.31 20.18
C ASP A 268 14.71 -1.35 20.06
N PHE A 269 13.52 -0.90 19.65
CA PHE A 269 12.33 -1.73 19.49
C PHE A 269 11.98 -1.95 18.03
N ALA A 270 11.41 -3.11 17.74
CA ALA A 270 10.66 -3.37 16.53
C ALA A 270 9.17 -3.42 16.87
N LEU A 271 8.40 -2.48 16.32
CA LEU A 271 6.94 -2.54 16.35
C LEU A 271 6.47 -3.34 15.14
N ASN A 272 5.83 -4.47 15.38
CA ASN A 272 5.15 -5.27 14.36
C ASN A 272 3.64 -5.10 14.54
N HIS A 273 2.98 -4.68 13.49
CA HIS A 273 1.54 -4.45 13.50
C HIS A 273 0.86 -5.17 12.33
N SER A 274 -0.21 -5.89 12.63
CA SER A 274 -1.02 -6.60 11.64
C SER A 274 -2.50 -6.32 11.87
N GLU A 275 -3.21 -6.02 10.79
CA GLU A 275 -4.59 -5.58 10.83
C GLU A 275 -5.41 -6.14 9.68
N ILE A 276 -6.70 -6.29 9.91
CA ILE A 276 -7.70 -6.61 8.90
C ILE A 276 -8.67 -5.43 8.80
N LEU A 277 -8.82 -4.89 7.61
CA LEU A 277 -9.73 -3.77 7.33
C LEU A 277 -10.95 -4.27 6.58
N PHE A 278 -12.12 -4.02 7.15
CA PHE A 278 -13.41 -4.19 6.46
C PHE A 278 -13.84 -2.82 5.95
N SER A 279 -14.03 -2.67 4.65
CA SER A 279 -14.20 -1.33 4.07
C SER A 279 -15.17 -1.27 2.90
N VAL A 280 -15.69 -0.07 2.71
CA VAL A 280 -16.39 0.38 1.51
C VAL A 280 -15.64 1.60 0.98
N GLU A 281 -15.30 1.60 -0.30
CA GLU A 281 -14.60 2.68 -0.99
C GLU A 281 -15.40 3.10 -2.22
N LEU A 282 -15.66 4.40 -2.35
CA LEU A 282 -16.21 5.02 -3.55
C LEU A 282 -15.09 5.74 -4.29
N GLU A 283 -14.87 5.39 -5.55
CA GLU A 283 -14.01 6.10 -6.46
C GLU A 283 -14.86 6.91 -7.44
N HIS A 284 -14.57 8.22 -7.56
CA HIS A 284 -15.30 9.15 -8.43
C HIS A 284 -14.33 9.89 -9.37
N GLN A 285 -14.68 9.92 -10.65
CA GLN A 285 -13.93 10.62 -11.68
C GLN A 285 -14.34 12.10 -11.76
N PHE A 286 -13.44 13.00 -11.40
CA PHE A 286 -13.67 14.45 -11.53
C PHE A 286 -13.30 14.98 -12.91
N ALA A 287 -12.24 14.44 -13.49
CA ALA A 287 -11.75 14.83 -14.81
C ALA A 287 -11.16 13.60 -15.52
N LYS A 288 -10.85 13.71 -16.78
CA LYS A 288 -10.39 12.60 -17.63
C LYS A 288 -9.32 11.70 -16.97
N TRP A 289 -8.42 12.30 -16.16
CA TRP A 289 -7.30 11.61 -15.52
C TRP A 289 -7.37 11.66 -13.99
N ILE A 290 -8.24 12.47 -13.41
CA ILE A 290 -8.25 12.78 -11.99
C ILE A 290 -9.46 12.12 -11.33
N TRP A 291 -9.16 11.34 -10.31
CA TRP A 291 -10.13 10.62 -9.51
C TRP A 291 -9.99 11.00 -8.05
N ALA A 292 -11.09 10.97 -7.32
CA ALA A 292 -11.09 10.98 -5.87
C ALA A 292 -11.60 9.66 -5.33
N SER A 293 -11.17 9.34 -4.13
CA SER A 293 -11.70 8.20 -3.39
C SER A 293 -12.09 8.61 -1.98
N VAL A 294 -13.16 8.01 -1.50
CA VAL A 294 -13.59 8.07 -0.10
C VAL A 294 -13.77 6.64 0.36
N LYS A 295 -13.06 6.26 1.42
CA LYS A 295 -13.07 4.93 2.00
C LYS A 295 -13.37 5.02 3.47
N SER A 296 -14.28 4.20 3.96
CA SER A 296 -14.60 4.10 5.37
C SER A 296 -14.78 2.64 5.77
N GLY A 297 -14.55 2.34 7.02
CA GLY A 297 -14.66 0.98 7.49
C GLY A 297 -14.21 0.80 8.92
N TYR A 298 -14.03 -0.46 9.27
CA TYR A 298 -13.61 -0.90 10.58
C TYR A 298 -12.30 -1.65 10.48
N GLN A 299 -11.36 -1.30 11.36
CA GLN A 299 -10.05 -1.94 11.46
C GLN A 299 -10.05 -2.91 12.63
N LEU A 300 -9.86 -4.18 12.35
CA LEU A 300 -9.62 -5.19 13.38
C LEU A 300 -8.11 -5.36 13.55
N ASN A 301 -7.59 -5.00 14.71
CA ASN A 301 -6.20 -5.24 15.04
C ASN A 301 -6.03 -6.72 15.37
N PHE A 302 -5.14 -7.38 14.64
CA PHE A 302 -4.91 -8.81 14.76
C PHE A 302 -3.72 -9.13 15.67
N SER A 303 -2.66 -8.32 15.59
CA SER A 303 -1.45 -8.44 16.42
C SER A 303 -0.71 -7.12 16.43
N THR A 304 -0.26 -6.69 17.59
CA THR A 304 0.63 -5.55 17.76
C THR A 304 1.69 -5.92 18.80
N ASP A 305 2.89 -6.21 18.33
CA ASP A 305 3.99 -6.68 19.15
C ASP A 305 5.11 -5.64 19.20
N PHE A 306 5.63 -5.37 20.39
CA PHE A 306 6.85 -4.61 20.60
C PHE A 306 7.95 -5.58 21.00
N GLU A 307 8.97 -5.73 20.14
CA GLU A 307 10.11 -6.61 20.36
C GLU A 307 11.37 -5.79 20.64
N GLU A 308 12.00 -5.97 21.80
CA GLU A 308 13.28 -5.35 22.13
C GLU A 308 14.43 -6.12 21.49
N LYS A 309 15.43 -5.41 20.95
CA LYS A 309 16.56 -6.03 20.24
C LYS A 309 17.52 -6.77 21.17
N SER A 310 17.69 -6.28 22.40
CA SER A 310 18.65 -6.83 23.37
C SER A 310 18.21 -8.13 24.01
N ALA A 311 16.90 -8.30 24.18
CA ALA A 311 16.31 -9.50 24.75
C ALA A 311 15.65 -10.29 23.62
N ASN A 312 16.04 -11.46 23.28
CA ASN A 312 15.37 -12.32 22.28
C ASN A 312 13.91 -12.68 22.62
N THR A 313 13.22 -11.82 23.38
CA THR A 313 11.88 -11.99 23.91
C THR A 313 10.97 -10.87 23.42
N THR A 314 9.73 -11.19 23.17
CA THR A 314 8.64 -10.22 22.98
C THR A 314 8.56 -9.39 24.25
N SER A 315 8.78 -8.07 24.15
CA SER A 315 8.80 -7.23 25.33
C SER A 315 7.41 -7.03 25.86
N PHE A 316 6.41 -6.87 24.98
CA PHE A 316 4.99 -6.84 25.34
C PHE A 316 4.10 -6.85 24.10
N ASN A 317 2.88 -7.36 24.27
CA ASN A 317 1.81 -7.24 23.30
C ASN A 317 0.96 -6.02 23.68
N ALA A 318 0.62 -5.20 22.70
CA ALA A 318 -0.33 -4.14 22.87
C ALA A 318 -1.53 -4.40 21.95
N GLU A 319 -2.71 -4.47 22.52
CA GLU A 319 -3.93 -4.61 21.75
C GLU A 319 -4.64 -3.25 21.67
N PRO A 320 -4.42 -2.48 20.60
CA PRO A 320 -5.23 -1.29 20.39
C PRO A 320 -6.66 -1.73 20.09
N THR A 321 -7.63 -1.07 20.72
CA THR A 321 -9.03 -1.28 20.37
C THR A 321 -9.23 -0.99 18.89
N SER A 322 -10.07 -1.78 18.25
CA SER A 322 -10.30 -1.71 16.82
C SER A 322 -11.03 -0.42 16.43
N PRO A 323 -10.38 0.51 15.72
CA PRO A 323 -10.96 1.79 15.40
C PRO A 323 -11.83 1.75 14.14
N PHE A 324 -12.80 2.67 14.06
CA PHE A 324 -13.34 3.10 12.79
C PHE A 324 -12.34 3.99 12.07
N PHE A 325 -12.26 3.86 10.77
CA PHE A 325 -11.41 4.71 9.96
C PHE A 325 -12.18 5.38 8.82
N PHE A 326 -11.68 6.55 8.49
CA PHE A 326 -12.12 7.33 7.34
C PHE A 326 -10.89 7.75 6.54
N ARG A 327 -10.94 7.60 5.22
CA ARG A 327 -9.83 7.84 4.32
C ARG A 327 -10.32 8.60 3.10
N VAL A 328 -9.61 9.64 2.74
CA VAL A 328 -9.85 10.41 1.50
C VAL A 328 -8.61 10.38 0.64
N GLY A 329 -8.79 10.28 -0.66
CA GLY A 329 -7.70 10.20 -1.61
C GLY A 329 -7.98 10.92 -2.91
N LEU A 330 -6.89 11.35 -3.55
CA LEU A 330 -6.87 11.82 -4.92
C LEU A 330 -5.87 10.98 -5.70
N PHE A 331 -6.22 10.58 -6.90
CA PHE A 331 -5.30 9.83 -7.73
C PHE A 331 -5.43 10.14 -9.22
N VAL A 332 -4.33 9.91 -9.91
CA VAL A 332 -4.26 10.02 -11.37
C VAL A 332 -4.32 8.60 -11.95
N SER A 333 -5.27 8.38 -12.83
CA SER A 333 -5.42 7.16 -13.59
C SER A 333 -5.55 7.47 -15.07
N PRO A 334 -4.82 6.77 -15.96
CA PRO A 334 -5.06 6.90 -17.39
C PRO A 334 -6.51 6.48 -17.70
N PRO A 335 -7.17 7.16 -18.67
CA PRO A 335 -8.50 6.76 -19.11
C PRO A 335 -8.46 5.34 -19.68
N ASP A 336 -9.57 4.61 -19.60
CA ASP A 336 -9.73 3.42 -20.42
C ASP A 336 -9.72 3.88 -21.88
N LEU A 337 -8.86 3.28 -22.64
CA LEU A 337 -8.89 3.39 -24.10
C LEU A 337 -9.85 2.28 -24.55
N ASP A 338 -11.06 2.69 -24.90
CA ASP A 338 -12.08 1.83 -25.52
C ASP A 338 -11.58 1.29 -26.87
#